data_0c900b799d287dee0823e78e3d919dd4
#
_entry.id   0c900b799d287dee0823e78e3d919dd4
#
_cell.length_a   1.000
_cell.length_b   1.000
_cell.length_c   1.000
_cell.angle_alpha   90.00
_cell.angle_beta   90.00
_cell.angle_gamma   90.00
#
_symmetry.space_group_name_H-M   'P 1'
#
loop_
_entity.id
_entity.type
_entity.pdbx_description
1 polymer ?
#
loop_
_entity_poly.entity_id
_entity_poly.type
_entity_poly.pdbx_seq_one_letter_code
_entity_poly.pdbx_strand_id
1 'polypeptide(L)'
;AGYLPNRGKLIDHKLILDSHPQRAIEKLADGLAAYLTSPSRPWWRPTIDDLDLMEWGPVKEWLSKVERGMYSVQAGSNFHTAMHADYKEYASFATSATGLFEDRRDVMRARNYTIGEYFVGIGFDGRPNAFGYEYEKTAGQLVERYGKGNCSATVQKLAIQSPDAWVNCIYLCATNPNRDRGQLDNRNMEFVAASWEEGSLADTFLEYSGFNEFPYLISRWGVTAQNSYGNASPGWSILGESKMLQKL
;
A
#
# COMPACT_ATOMS: atom_id res chain seq x y z
N ALA A 1 15.09 16.64 9.01
CA ALA A 1 15.24 15.55 9.99
C ALA A 1 14.81 14.29 9.26
N GLY A 2 15.78 13.45 8.93
CA GLY A 2 15.51 12.19 8.23
C GLY A 2 14.67 11.26 9.11
N TYR A 3 13.74 10.57 8.48
CA TYR A 3 13.01 9.48 9.09
C TYR A 3 14.02 8.40 9.54
N LEU A 4 14.04 8.10 10.84
CA LEU A 4 14.81 6.98 11.35
C LEU A 4 13.90 5.75 11.32
N PRO A 5 14.19 4.72 10.51
CA PRO A 5 13.36 3.53 10.45
C PRO A 5 13.26 2.86 11.81
N ASN A 6 12.06 2.46 12.17
CA ASN A 6 11.82 1.73 13.42
C ASN A 6 12.26 0.26 13.25
N ARG A 7 13.55 0.01 13.44
CA ARG A 7 14.19 -1.33 13.35
C ARG A 7 13.83 -2.22 14.54
N GLY A 8 12.53 -2.37 14.84
CA GLY A 8 12.05 -3.15 15.97
C GLY A 8 12.22 -2.46 17.35
N LYS A 9 12.53 -1.17 17.37
CA LYS A 9 12.56 -0.40 18.61
C LYS A 9 11.13 -0.05 19.04
N LEU A 10 10.84 -0.18 20.33
CA LEU A 10 9.60 0.31 20.90
C LEU A 10 9.51 1.82 20.73
N ILE A 11 8.37 2.31 20.31
CA ILE A 11 8.07 3.75 20.26
C ILE A 11 7.99 4.25 21.71
N ASP A 12 8.72 5.32 22.02
CA ASP A 12 8.66 5.93 23.35
C ASP A 12 7.37 6.76 23.47
N HIS A 13 6.41 6.24 24.23
CA HIS A 13 5.11 6.88 24.48
C HIS A 13 5.13 7.90 25.63
N LYS A 14 6.30 8.22 26.21
CA LYS A 14 6.42 9.13 27.37
C LYS A 14 5.88 10.54 27.11
N LEU A 15 5.79 10.94 25.83
CA LEU A 15 5.27 12.25 25.45
C LEU A 15 3.76 12.27 25.24
N ILE A 16 3.07 11.12 25.35
CA ILE A 16 1.62 11.03 25.19
C ILE A 16 0.98 11.11 26.56
N LEU A 17 0.47 12.28 26.93
CA LEU A 17 -0.19 12.53 28.23
C LEU A 17 -1.68 12.22 28.18
N ASP A 18 -2.32 12.44 27.04
CA ASP A 18 -3.75 12.19 26.84
C ASP A 18 -4.01 11.31 25.61
N SER A 19 -4.81 10.26 25.79
CA SER A 19 -5.14 9.27 24.75
C SER A 19 -6.50 9.51 24.09
N HIS A 20 -7.25 10.55 24.46
CA HIS A 20 -8.59 10.83 23.89
C HIS A 20 -8.57 10.98 22.37
N PRO A 21 -7.64 11.75 21.76
CA PRO A 21 -7.59 11.88 20.29
C PRO A 21 -7.36 10.54 19.59
N GLN A 22 -6.48 9.71 20.14
CA GLN A 22 -6.22 8.38 19.58
C GLN A 22 -7.47 7.49 19.63
N ARG A 23 -8.18 7.47 20.77
CA ARG A 23 -9.43 6.70 20.92
C ARG A 23 -10.53 7.21 19.99
N ALA A 24 -10.61 8.51 19.75
CA ALA A 24 -11.56 9.09 18.82
C ALA A 24 -11.30 8.61 17.38
N ILE A 25 -10.04 8.60 16.95
CA ILE A 25 -9.64 8.07 15.63
C ILE A 25 -9.92 6.56 15.53
N GLU A 26 -9.62 5.79 16.57
CA GLU A 26 -9.93 4.35 16.61
C GLU A 26 -11.43 4.11 16.45
N LYS A 27 -12.26 4.81 17.20
CA LYS A 27 -13.72 4.72 17.11
C LYS A 27 -14.23 5.09 15.71
N LEU A 28 -13.65 6.10 15.07
CA LEU A 28 -13.98 6.47 13.70
C LEU A 28 -13.59 5.36 12.72
N ALA A 29 -12.39 4.79 12.85
CA ALA A 29 -11.92 3.69 12.01
C ALA A 29 -12.78 2.43 12.18
N ASP A 30 -13.19 2.10 13.40
CA ASP A 30 -14.14 1.02 13.70
C ASP A 30 -15.47 1.25 12.98
N GLY A 31 -15.99 2.48 13.03
CA GLY A 31 -17.21 2.87 12.32
C GLY A 31 -17.06 2.71 10.80
N LEU A 32 -15.99 3.22 10.22
CA LEU A 32 -15.71 3.08 8.78
C LEU A 32 -15.61 1.59 8.38
N ALA A 33 -14.86 0.78 9.13
CA ALA A 33 -14.76 -0.65 8.88
C ALA A 33 -16.10 -1.38 8.97
N ALA A 34 -16.92 -1.06 9.97
CA ALA A 34 -18.22 -1.68 10.17
C ALA A 34 -19.24 -1.32 9.07
N TYR A 35 -19.16 -0.11 8.53
CA TYR A 35 -20.14 0.37 7.53
C TYR A 35 -19.69 0.19 6.08
N LEU A 36 -18.39 0.36 5.77
CA LEU A 36 -17.89 0.31 4.39
C LEU A 36 -17.43 -1.09 3.98
N THR A 37 -16.68 -1.79 4.84
CA THR A 37 -16.07 -3.09 4.50
C THR A 37 -16.36 -4.15 5.55
N SER A 38 -17.62 -4.23 6.00
CA SER A 38 -18.03 -5.18 7.04
C SER A 38 -17.70 -6.62 6.66
N PRO A 39 -17.04 -7.39 7.54
CA PRO A 39 -16.83 -8.82 7.32
C PRO A 39 -18.11 -9.64 7.47
N SER A 40 -19.15 -9.10 8.12
CA SER A 40 -20.38 -9.83 8.45
C SER A 40 -21.51 -9.68 7.43
N ARG A 41 -21.39 -8.76 6.49
CA ARG A 41 -22.40 -8.51 5.46
C ARG A 41 -21.77 -8.20 4.11
N PRO A 42 -22.39 -8.61 2.98
CA PRO A 42 -21.97 -8.20 1.65
C PRO A 42 -22.06 -6.68 1.50
N TRP A 43 -20.99 -6.03 1.06
CA TRP A 43 -20.92 -4.58 0.85
C TRP A 43 -20.63 -4.19 -0.61
N TRP A 44 -20.39 -5.17 -1.48
CA TRP A 44 -20.25 -5.01 -2.92
C TRP A 44 -20.82 -6.23 -3.65
N ARG A 45 -21.13 -6.08 -4.94
CA ARG A 45 -21.54 -7.16 -5.83
C ARG A 45 -20.89 -6.98 -7.20
N PRO A 46 -20.44 -8.06 -7.86
CA PRO A 46 -19.96 -7.99 -9.22
C PRO A 46 -21.13 -7.70 -10.17
N THR A 47 -20.89 -6.84 -11.14
CA THR A 47 -21.83 -6.49 -12.21
C THR A 47 -21.14 -6.58 -13.55
N ILE A 48 -21.93 -6.64 -14.63
CA ILE A 48 -21.49 -6.49 -16.01
C ILE A 48 -22.21 -5.30 -16.64
N ASP A 49 -21.59 -4.70 -17.66
CA ASP A 49 -22.14 -3.50 -18.31
C ASP A 49 -23.42 -3.77 -19.10
N ASP A 50 -23.60 -5.00 -19.57
CA ASP A 50 -24.80 -5.42 -20.31
C ASP A 50 -25.91 -5.85 -19.35
N LEU A 51 -26.94 -5.03 -19.23
CA LEU A 51 -28.06 -5.26 -18.33
C LEU A 51 -28.92 -6.47 -18.74
N ASP A 52 -29.06 -6.73 -20.04
CA ASP A 52 -29.83 -7.87 -20.55
C ASP A 52 -29.12 -9.19 -20.22
N LEU A 53 -27.80 -9.24 -20.40
CA LEU A 53 -26.98 -10.37 -19.98
C LEU A 53 -26.97 -10.55 -18.47
N MET A 54 -27.05 -9.48 -17.70
CA MET A 54 -27.09 -9.55 -16.24
C MET A 54 -28.38 -10.23 -15.73
N GLU A 55 -29.49 -10.12 -16.47
CA GLU A 55 -30.76 -10.82 -16.16
C GLU A 55 -30.78 -12.29 -16.58
N TRP A 56 -29.84 -12.73 -17.42
CA TRP A 56 -29.76 -14.10 -17.88
C TRP A 56 -29.32 -15.06 -16.76
N GLY A 57 -30.06 -16.16 -16.55
CA GLY A 57 -29.89 -17.10 -15.44
C GLY A 57 -28.46 -17.62 -15.25
N PRO A 58 -27.78 -18.13 -16.31
CA PRO A 58 -26.39 -18.60 -16.20
C PRO A 58 -25.39 -17.52 -15.75
N VAL A 59 -25.57 -16.28 -16.20
CA VAL A 59 -24.71 -15.15 -15.79
C VAL A 59 -24.94 -14.79 -14.34
N LYS A 60 -26.20 -14.74 -13.88
CA LYS A 60 -26.52 -14.54 -12.45
C LYS A 60 -25.89 -15.59 -11.56
N GLU A 61 -25.96 -16.86 -11.97
CA GLU A 61 -25.35 -17.94 -11.21
C GLU A 61 -23.83 -17.82 -11.16
N TRP A 62 -23.19 -17.48 -12.30
CA TRP A 62 -21.75 -17.26 -12.37
C TRP A 62 -21.32 -16.08 -11.50
N LEU A 63 -21.98 -14.92 -11.61
CA LEU A 63 -21.69 -13.76 -10.78
C LEU A 63 -21.82 -14.07 -9.29
N SER A 64 -22.87 -14.82 -8.89
CA SER A 64 -23.05 -15.25 -7.49
C SER A 64 -21.94 -16.20 -7.01
N LYS A 65 -21.39 -17.05 -7.89
CA LYS A 65 -20.23 -17.88 -7.55
C LYS A 65 -18.97 -17.05 -7.38
N VAL A 66 -18.74 -16.09 -8.28
CA VAL A 66 -17.62 -15.15 -8.19
C VAL A 66 -17.70 -14.32 -6.91
N GLU A 67 -18.86 -13.73 -6.61
CA GLU A 67 -19.09 -12.96 -5.39
C GLU A 67 -18.71 -13.76 -4.14
N ARG A 68 -19.25 -14.98 -3.99
CA ARG A 68 -18.95 -15.87 -2.86
C ARG A 68 -17.47 -16.25 -2.78
N GLY A 69 -16.84 -16.53 -3.92
CA GLY A 69 -15.42 -16.85 -3.99
C GLY A 69 -14.55 -15.69 -3.51
N MET A 70 -14.84 -14.48 -3.97
CA MET A 70 -14.08 -13.27 -3.59
C MET A 70 -14.29 -12.92 -2.10
N TYR A 71 -15.51 -13.02 -1.56
CA TYR A 71 -15.73 -12.86 -0.12
C TYR A 71 -14.99 -13.89 0.71
N SER A 72 -14.94 -15.14 0.25
CA SER A 72 -14.16 -16.21 0.92
C SER A 72 -12.66 -15.88 0.95
N VAL A 73 -12.09 -15.37 -0.15
CA VAL A 73 -10.69 -14.94 -0.22
C VAL A 73 -10.44 -13.75 0.71
N GLN A 74 -11.31 -12.74 0.71
CA GLN A 74 -11.20 -11.59 1.61
C GLN A 74 -11.24 -12.02 3.08
N ALA A 75 -12.16 -12.92 3.45
CA ALA A 75 -12.30 -13.42 4.81
C ALA A 75 -11.12 -14.32 5.25
N GLY A 76 -10.55 -15.09 4.32
CA GLY A 76 -9.40 -15.96 4.59
C GLY A 76 -8.05 -15.25 4.62
N SER A 77 -7.98 -14.02 4.09
CA SER A 77 -6.76 -13.20 4.02
C SER A 77 -6.70 -12.18 5.17
N ASN A 78 -5.65 -11.37 5.17
CA ASN A 78 -5.53 -10.25 6.11
C ASN A 78 -6.29 -8.98 5.66
N PHE A 79 -7.20 -9.07 4.67
CA PHE A 79 -7.86 -7.91 4.06
C PHE A 79 -8.56 -7.02 5.08
N HIS A 80 -9.44 -7.56 5.92
CA HIS A 80 -10.20 -6.77 6.88
C HIS A 80 -9.33 -6.10 7.94
N THR A 81 -8.27 -6.77 8.40
CA THR A 81 -7.29 -6.18 9.33
C THR A 81 -6.53 -5.03 8.67
N ALA A 82 -6.13 -5.21 7.41
CA ALA A 82 -5.44 -4.18 6.64
C ALA A 82 -6.36 -2.98 6.37
N MET A 83 -7.62 -3.21 5.98
CA MET A 83 -8.58 -2.12 5.78
C MET A 83 -8.85 -1.32 7.05
N HIS A 84 -8.92 -1.97 8.21
CA HIS A 84 -9.06 -1.25 9.47
C HIS A 84 -7.84 -0.34 9.75
N ALA A 85 -6.61 -0.82 9.49
CA ALA A 85 -5.41 0.00 9.60
C ALA A 85 -5.41 1.15 8.57
N ASP A 86 -5.88 0.89 7.35
CA ASP A 86 -6.06 1.90 6.29
C ASP A 86 -7.00 3.02 6.72
N TYR A 87 -8.13 2.69 7.33
CA TYR A 87 -9.08 3.68 7.86
C TYR A 87 -8.50 4.53 8.99
N LYS A 88 -7.61 3.97 9.82
CA LYS A 88 -6.89 4.77 10.85
C LYS A 88 -5.98 5.80 10.21
N GLU A 89 -5.18 5.39 9.22
CA GLU A 89 -4.30 6.30 8.46
C GLU A 89 -5.13 7.37 7.73
N TYR A 90 -6.19 6.96 7.06
CA TYR A 90 -7.10 7.83 6.32
C TYR A 90 -7.75 8.90 7.20
N ALA A 91 -8.26 8.50 8.38
CA ALA A 91 -8.87 9.40 9.34
C ALA A 91 -7.84 10.35 10.00
N SER A 92 -6.63 9.87 10.25
CA SER A 92 -5.57 10.64 10.91
C SER A 92 -4.91 11.63 9.96
N PHE A 93 -4.47 11.15 8.79
CA PHE A 93 -3.55 11.88 7.90
C PHE A 93 -4.17 12.29 6.56
N ALA A 94 -5.45 12.10 6.39
CA ALA A 94 -6.18 12.40 5.15
C ALA A 94 -5.75 11.56 3.94
N THR A 95 -4.80 10.66 4.09
CA THR A 95 -4.31 9.80 3.02
C THR A 95 -3.93 8.46 3.61
N SER A 96 -4.34 7.41 2.93
CA SER A 96 -3.90 6.05 3.21
C SER A 96 -3.44 5.37 1.93
N ALA A 97 -2.56 4.39 2.08
CA ALA A 97 -2.04 3.61 0.99
C ALA A 97 -2.00 2.12 1.35
N THR A 98 -2.68 1.31 0.56
CA THR A 98 -2.71 -0.14 0.71
C THR A 98 -2.40 -0.80 -0.62
N GLY A 99 -1.38 -1.65 -0.65
CA GLY A 99 -1.05 -2.50 -1.78
C GLY A 99 -1.77 -3.85 -1.65
N LEU A 100 -2.35 -4.33 -2.75
CA LEU A 100 -2.93 -5.67 -2.85
C LEU A 100 -2.03 -6.53 -3.73
N PHE A 101 -1.57 -7.64 -3.19
CA PHE A 101 -0.63 -8.53 -3.86
C PHE A 101 -1.15 -9.97 -3.86
N GLU A 102 -0.76 -10.70 -4.89
CA GLU A 102 -0.97 -12.15 -4.92
C GLU A 102 -0.17 -12.82 -3.80
N ASP A 103 -0.79 -13.78 -3.13
CA ASP A 103 -0.15 -14.61 -2.11
C ASP A 103 -0.42 -16.09 -2.37
N ARG A 104 0.63 -16.92 -2.30
CA ARG A 104 0.52 -18.35 -2.58
C ARG A 104 -0.24 -19.14 -1.50
N ARG A 105 -0.34 -18.58 -0.30
CA ARG A 105 -1.06 -19.20 0.83
C ARG A 105 -2.52 -18.81 0.85
N ASP A 106 -2.75 -17.48 0.84
CA ASP A 106 -4.06 -16.87 1.15
C ASP A 106 -4.70 -16.27 -0.11
N VAL A 107 -4.12 -16.53 -1.31
CA VAL A 107 -4.50 -15.99 -2.61
C VAL A 107 -4.22 -14.49 -2.73
N MET A 108 -4.56 -13.71 -1.69
CA MET A 108 -4.39 -12.27 -1.64
C MET A 108 -3.80 -11.84 -0.30
N ARG A 109 -2.87 -10.89 -0.34
CA ARG A 109 -2.30 -10.23 0.82
C ARG A 109 -2.33 -8.72 0.67
N ALA A 110 -2.93 -8.05 1.65
CA ALA A 110 -2.91 -6.60 1.74
C ALA A 110 -1.73 -6.13 2.59
N ARG A 111 -1.09 -5.02 2.17
CA ARG A 111 0.00 -4.36 2.88
C ARG A 111 -0.28 -2.88 2.99
N ASN A 112 -0.39 -2.39 4.21
CA ASN A 112 -0.54 -0.97 4.48
C ASN A 112 0.83 -0.29 4.54
N TYR A 113 0.84 0.98 4.14
CA TYR A 113 2.00 1.86 4.23
C TYR A 113 1.62 3.08 5.06
N THR A 114 2.49 3.48 5.97
CA THR A 114 2.26 4.63 6.86
C THR A 114 2.71 5.92 6.17
N ILE A 115 1.97 7.00 6.38
CA ILE A 115 2.34 8.32 5.86
C ILE A 115 3.76 8.70 6.32
N GLY A 116 4.57 9.21 5.38
CA GLY A 116 5.98 9.50 5.61
C GLY A 116 6.93 8.37 5.17
N GLU A 117 6.43 7.16 4.93
CA GLU A 117 7.20 6.04 4.37
C GLU A 117 7.07 5.93 2.86
N TYR A 118 6.09 6.61 2.26
CA TYR A 118 5.79 6.49 0.83
C TYR A 118 5.55 7.83 0.16
N PHE A 119 5.66 7.82 -1.15
CA PHE A 119 5.40 8.94 -2.06
C PHE A 119 4.31 8.56 -3.06
N VAL A 120 3.43 9.50 -3.36
CA VAL A 120 2.36 9.33 -4.34
C VAL A 120 2.54 10.35 -5.46
N GLY A 121 2.55 9.87 -6.69
CA GLY A 121 2.44 10.70 -7.89
C GLY A 121 1.01 10.70 -8.42
N ILE A 122 0.59 11.84 -8.96
CA ILE A 122 -0.74 12.05 -9.54
C ILE A 122 -0.59 12.29 -11.03
N GLY A 123 -1.37 11.57 -11.82
CA GLY A 123 -1.47 11.78 -13.26
C GLY A 123 -2.20 13.07 -13.63
N PHE A 124 -2.13 13.44 -14.90
CA PHE A 124 -2.83 14.62 -15.42
C PHE A 124 -4.36 14.53 -15.24
N ASP A 125 -4.89 13.33 -15.14
CA ASP A 125 -6.30 13.02 -14.86
C ASP A 125 -6.69 13.15 -13.38
N GLY A 126 -5.75 13.53 -12.51
CA GLY A 126 -5.97 13.65 -11.06
C GLY A 126 -5.99 12.33 -10.29
N ARG A 127 -5.72 11.19 -10.97
CA ARG A 127 -5.67 9.88 -10.34
C ARG A 127 -4.24 9.53 -9.91
N PRO A 128 -4.06 8.79 -8.78
CA PRO A 128 -2.76 8.24 -8.42
C PRO A 128 -2.26 7.30 -9.52
N ASN A 129 -1.06 7.55 -10.03
CA ASN A 129 -0.44 6.76 -11.09
C ASN A 129 1.02 6.41 -10.80
N ALA A 130 1.55 6.87 -9.68
CA ALA A 130 2.87 6.47 -9.20
C ALA A 130 2.85 6.31 -7.68
N PHE A 131 3.59 5.31 -7.22
CA PHE A 131 3.76 4.99 -5.81
C PHE A 131 5.19 4.53 -5.58
N GLY A 132 5.86 5.14 -4.62
CA GLY A 132 7.23 4.77 -4.26
C GLY A 132 7.43 4.79 -2.76
N TYR A 133 8.34 3.97 -2.26
CA TYR A 133 8.73 3.97 -0.85
C TYR A 133 10.18 3.53 -0.67
N GLU A 134 10.75 4.00 0.42
CA GLU A 134 12.07 3.58 0.89
C GLU A 134 11.90 2.45 1.90
N TYR A 135 12.79 1.47 1.84
CA TYR A 135 12.78 0.37 2.79
C TYR A 135 14.20 -0.12 3.07
N GLU A 136 14.38 -0.72 4.24
CA GLU A 136 15.64 -1.32 4.62
C GLU A 136 15.52 -2.84 4.72
N LYS A 137 16.54 -3.53 4.23
CA LYS A 137 16.70 -4.97 4.38
C LYS A 137 18.16 -5.30 4.70
N THR A 138 18.38 -6.44 5.35
CA THR A 138 19.75 -6.89 5.55
C THR A 138 20.34 -7.43 4.25
N ALA A 139 21.66 -7.32 4.11
CA ALA A 139 22.36 -7.79 2.92
C ALA A 139 22.10 -9.29 2.65
N GLY A 140 21.99 -10.10 3.71
CA GLY A 140 21.62 -11.51 3.60
C GLY A 140 20.22 -11.70 3.01
N GLN A 141 19.23 -10.96 3.51
CA GLN A 141 17.85 -11.01 3.01
C GLN A 141 17.72 -10.58 1.54
N LEU A 142 18.51 -9.57 1.12
CA LEU A 142 18.50 -9.12 -0.28
C LEU A 142 19.03 -10.21 -1.21
N VAL A 143 20.15 -10.82 -0.86
CA VAL A 143 20.74 -11.90 -1.66
C VAL A 143 19.86 -13.14 -1.68
N GLU A 144 19.21 -13.50 -0.56
CA GLU A 144 18.26 -14.60 -0.48
C GLU A 144 17.02 -14.35 -1.38
N ARG A 145 16.48 -13.14 -1.36
CA ARG A 145 15.27 -12.78 -2.10
C ARG A 145 15.50 -12.60 -3.59
N TYR A 146 16.53 -11.83 -3.97
CA TYR A 146 16.75 -11.38 -5.34
C TYR A 146 17.87 -12.13 -6.07
N GLY A 147 18.65 -12.91 -5.33
CA GLY A 147 19.82 -13.61 -5.87
C GLY A 147 21.04 -12.72 -5.99
N LYS A 148 22.24 -13.34 -5.98
CA LYS A 148 23.52 -12.61 -6.06
C LYS A 148 23.66 -11.76 -7.32
N GLY A 149 23.16 -12.26 -8.46
CA GLY A 149 23.31 -11.58 -9.75
C GLY A 149 22.62 -10.23 -9.85
N ASN A 150 21.55 -10.01 -9.08
CA ASN A 150 20.77 -8.78 -9.08
C ASN A 150 21.19 -7.79 -7.99
N CYS A 151 22.08 -8.21 -7.07
CA CYS A 151 22.62 -7.34 -6.03
C CYS A 151 23.94 -6.71 -6.45
N SER A 152 24.22 -5.49 -6.00
CA SER A 152 25.49 -4.82 -6.23
C SER A 152 26.67 -5.59 -5.63
N ALA A 153 27.87 -5.34 -6.16
CA ALA A 153 29.10 -5.94 -5.64
C ALA A 153 29.33 -5.59 -4.14
N THR A 154 28.85 -4.42 -3.71
CA THR A 154 28.91 -3.99 -2.30
C THR A 154 28.02 -4.86 -1.43
N VAL A 155 26.76 -5.06 -1.82
CA VAL A 155 25.81 -5.91 -1.07
C VAL A 155 26.25 -7.37 -1.08
N GLN A 156 26.79 -7.88 -2.19
CA GLN A 156 27.34 -9.24 -2.25
C GLN A 156 28.48 -9.45 -1.25
N LYS A 157 29.39 -8.48 -1.11
CA LYS A 157 30.47 -8.52 -0.11
C LYS A 157 29.93 -8.44 1.31
N LEU A 158 28.98 -7.52 1.56
CA LEU A 158 28.32 -7.39 2.86
C LEU A 158 27.57 -8.67 3.28
N ALA A 159 26.91 -9.33 2.35
CA ALA A 159 26.20 -10.58 2.63
C ALA A 159 27.12 -11.72 3.09
N ILE A 160 28.42 -11.67 2.71
CA ILE A 160 29.44 -12.65 3.15
C ILE A 160 30.07 -12.22 4.48
N GLN A 161 30.44 -10.94 4.61
CA GLN A 161 31.22 -10.43 5.75
C GLN A 161 30.32 -10.06 6.95
N SER A 162 29.16 -9.49 6.69
CA SER A 162 28.22 -8.98 7.68
C SER A 162 26.78 -9.13 7.16
N PRO A 163 26.21 -10.33 7.12
CA PRO A 163 24.89 -10.60 6.51
C PRO A 163 23.75 -9.77 7.13
N ASP A 164 23.91 -9.35 8.38
CA ASP A 164 22.95 -8.52 9.12
C ASP A 164 23.13 -7.00 8.88
N ALA A 165 24.08 -6.59 8.03
CA ALA A 165 24.25 -5.18 7.67
C ALA A 165 23.02 -4.67 6.91
N TRP A 166 22.49 -3.53 7.34
CA TRP A 166 21.32 -2.90 6.74
C TRP A 166 21.70 -2.16 5.45
N VAL A 167 20.87 -2.33 4.44
CA VAL A 167 20.98 -1.70 3.14
C VAL A 167 19.67 -0.97 2.84
N ASN A 168 19.78 0.30 2.46
CA ASN A 168 18.63 1.10 2.03
C ASN A 168 18.29 0.73 0.59
N CYS A 169 17.01 0.55 0.34
CA CYS A 169 16.47 0.22 -0.97
C CYS A 169 15.29 1.13 -1.28
N ILE A 170 15.09 1.37 -2.55
CA ILE A 170 13.99 2.17 -3.06
C ILE A 170 13.12 1.29 -3.95
N TYR A 171 11.82 1.43 -3.82
CA TYR A 171 10.84 0.83 -4.70
C TYR A 171 10.02 1.93 -5.38
N LEU A 172 9.75 1.77 -6.66
CA LEU A 172 8.88 2.64 -7.43
C LEU A 172 7.98 1.81 -8.35
N CYS A 173 6.71 2.13 -8.33
CA CYS A 173 5.73 1.68 -9.31
C CYS A 173 5.13 2.91 -9.98
N ALA A 174 5.22 3.01 -11.29
CA ALA A 174 4.73 4.17 -12.04
C ALA A 174 4.28 3.76 -13.44
N THR A 175 3.51 4.63 -14.10
CA THR A 175 3.10 4.45 -15.49
C THR A 175 4.32 4.24 -16.39
N ASN A 176 4.27 3.25 -17.26
CA ASN A 176 5.34 2.92 -18.19
C ASN A 176 5.26 3.78 -19.46
N PRO A 177 6.11 4.80 -19.64
CA PRO A 177 6.09 5.67 -20.80
C PRO A 177 6.61 4.99 -22.07
N ASN A 178 7.39 3.91 -21.91
CA ASN A 178 8.05 3.18 -23.00
C ASN A 178 7.34 1.86 -23.32
N ARG A 179 6.07 1.72 -22.96
CA ARG A 179 5.30 0.51 -23.20
C ARG A 179 5.19 0.20 -24.70
N ASP A 180 5.65 -0.98 -25.11
CA ASP A 180 5.36 -1.56 -26.41
C ASP A 180 4.16 -2.53 -26.29
N ARG A 181 3.02 -2.15 -26.83
CA ARG A 181 1.79 -2.95 -26.76
C ARG A 181 1.86 -4.25 -27.57
N GLY A 182 2.86 -4.39 -28.43
CA GLY A 182 3.10 -5.61 -29.21
C GLY A 182 3.83 -6.71 -28.43
N GLN A 183 4.40 -6.39 -27.30
CA GLN A 183 5.15 -7.33 -26.46
C GLN A 183 4.38 -7.64 -25.17
N LEU A 184 4.28 -8.92 -24.83
CA LEU A 184 3.53 -9.44 -23.67
C LEU A 184 4.48 -9.95 -22.59
N ASP A 185 5.47 -9.15 -22.21
CA ASP A 185 6.38 -9.48 -21.12
C ASP A 185 6.13 -8.63 -19.85
N ASN A 186 6.68 -9.06 -18.71
CA ASN A 186 6.51 -8.39 -17.42
C ASN A 186 7.07 -6.96 -17.39
N ARG A 187 7.93 -6.59 -18.33
CA ARG A 187 8.55 -5.27 -18.42
C ARG A 187 7.75 -4.30 -19.26
N ASN A 188 6.79 -4.83 -20.04
CA ASN A 188 5.98 -4.09 -21.00
C ASN A 188 4.54 -3.86 -20.57
N MET A 189 4.28 -4.00 -19.28
CA MET A 189 2.97 -3.74 -18.67
C MET A 189 2.70 -2.24 -18.55
N GLU A 190 1.48 -1.87 -18.22
CA GLU A 190 1.04 -0.47 -18.13
C GLU A 190 1.74 0.29 -17.01
N PHE A 191 1.99 -0.38 -15.91
CA PHE A 191 2.78 0.14 -14.79
C PHE A 191 4.06 -0.66 -14.67
N VAL A 192 5.19 0.03 -14.60
CA VAL A 192 6.49 -0.57 -14.30
C VAL A 192 6.73 -0.52 -12.79
N ALA A 193 7.26 -1.61 -12.26
CA ALA A 193 7.65 -1.73 -10.86
C ALA A 193 9.11 -2.11 -10.76
N ALA A 194 9.91 -1.27 -10.11
CA ALA A 194 11.33 -1.47 -9.97
C ALA A 194 11.78 -1.30 -8.52
N SER A 195 12.72 -2.14 -8.10
CA SER A 195 13.44 -2.01 -6.83
C SER A 195 14.93 -1.91 -7.09
N TRP A 196 15.62 -1.04 -6.38
CA TRP A 196 17.07 -0.89 -6.47
C TRP A 196 17.67 -0.49 -5.12
N GLU A 197 18.98 -0.69 -4.98
CA GLU A 197 19.75 -0.27 -3.82
C GLU A 197 20.04 1.24 -3.90
N GLU A 198 19.90 1.96 -2.81
CA GLU A 198 20.24 3.38 -2.75
C GLU A 198 21.73 3.58 -3.12
N GLY A 199 21.99 4.49 -4.06
CA GLY A 199 23.35 4.75 -4.55
C GLY A 199 23.89 3.70 -5.53
N SER A 200 23.10 2.74 -5.99
CA SER A 200 23.49 1.84 -7.07
C SER A 200 23.64 2.57 -8.42
N LEU A 201 24.41 1.98 -9.32
CA LEU A 201 24.54 2.50 -10.68
C LEU A 201 23.20 2.44 -11.42
N ALA A 202 23.00 3.35 -12.36
CA ALA A 202 21.87 3.31 -13.28
C ALA A 202 21.79 1.92 -13.93
N ASP A 203 20.56 1.43 -14.14
CA ASP A 203 20.26 0.13 -14.73
C ASP A 203 20.56 -1.12 -13.86
N THR A 204 20.95 -0.96 -12.60
CA THR A 204 21.12 -2.08 -11.66
C THR A 204 19.88 -2.22 -10.79
N PHE A 205 18.97 -3.10 -11.16
CA PHE A 205 17.74 -3.35 -10.41
C PHE A 205 17.84 -4.66 -9.63
N LEU A 206 17.39 -4.63 -8.37
CA LEU A 206 17.13 -5.84 -7.57
C LEU A 206 15.99 -6.65 -8.19
N GLU A 207 14.93 -5.95 -8.60
CA GLU A 207 13.77 -6.49 -9.28
C GLU A 207 13.24 -5.47 -10.28
N TYR A 208 12.86 -5.93 -11.46
CA TYR A 208 12.18 -5.13 -12.47
C TYR A 208 11.02 -5.94 -13.03
N SER A 209 9.80 -5.48 -12.80
CA SER A 209 8.57 -6.15 -13.20
C SER A 209 7.51 -5.12 -13.56
N GLY A 210 6.26 -5.52 -13.73
CA GLY A 210 5.18 -4.59 -14.00
C GLY A 210 3.82 -5.16 -13.60
N PHE A 211 2.82 -4.29 -13.71
CA PHE A 211 1.42 -4.57 -13.46
C PHE A 211 0.57 -4.04 -14.61
N ASN A 212 -0.50 -4.76 -14.97
CA ASN A 212 -1.48 -4.28 -15.95
C ASN A 212 -2.36 -3.18 -15.38
N GLU A 213 -2.58 -3.19 -14.06
CA GLU A 213 -3.36 -2.21 -13.33
C GLU A 213 -2.53 -1.70 -12.15
N PHE A 214 -2.81 -0.48 -11.69
CA PHE A 214 -2.12 0.11 -10.56
C PHE A 214 -2.47 -0.66 -9.27
N PRO A 215 -1.50 -1.33 -8.60
CA PRO A 215 -1.79 -2.28 -7.53
C PRO A 215 -2.01 -1.62 -6.15
N TYR A 216 -2.01 -0.29 -6.09
CA TYR A 216 -2.12 0.46 -4.85
C TYR A 216 -3.46 1.18 -4.75
N LEU A 217 -4.17 0.94 -3.67
CA LEU A 217 -5.35 1.70 -3.27
C LEU A 217 -4.88 2.92 -2.50
N ILE A 218 -5.02 4.10 -3.11
CA ILE A 218 -4.66 5.37 -2.49
C ILE A 218 -5.95 6.13 -2.20
N SER A 219 -6.36 6.14 -0.94
CA SER A 219 -7.53 6.88 -0.48
C SER A 219 -7.13 8.28 -0.01
N ARG A 220 -7.86 9.31 -0.45
CA ARG A 220 -7.55 10.72 -0.14
C ARG A 220 -8.79 11.45 0.34
N TRP A 221 -8.71 12.04 1.54
CA TRP A 221 -9.77 12.88 2.12
C TRP A 221 -9.67 14.30 1.59
N GLY A 222 -10.78 14.96 1.31
CA GLY A 222 -10.78 16.37 0.92
C GLY A 222 -9.91 16.66 -0.32
N VAL A 223 -10.10 15.89 -1.41
CA VAL A 223 -9.27 15.95 -2.62
C VAL A 223 -9.46 17.28 -3.33
N THR A 224 -8.34 17.94 -3.68
CA THR A 224 -8.27 19.05 -4.63
C THR A 224 -7.49 18.60 -5.87
N ALA A 225 -7.73 19.25 -7.00
CA ALA A 225 -7.15 18.84 -8.30
C ALA A 225 -5.61 18.83 -8.33
N GLN A 226 -4.95 19.61 -7.45
CA GLN A 226 -3.49 19.78 -7.46
C GLN A 226 -2.76 19.02 -6.34
N ASN A 227 -3.48 18.43 -5.39
CA ASN A 227 -2.86 17.78 -4.24
C ASN A 227 -2.64 16.29 -4.47
N SER A 228 -1.40 15.84 -4.31
CA SER A 228 -1.05 14.41 -4.32
C SER A 228 -1.62 13.69 -3.09
N TYR A 229 -1.69 14.38 -1.96
CA TYR A 229 -2.23 13.87 -0.70
C TYR A 229 -3.58 14.50 -0.38
N GLY A 230 -4.36 13.83 0.45
CA GLY A 230 -5.62 14.35 0.95
C GLY A 230 -5.43 15.53 1.91
N ASN A 231 -6.50 16.20 2.24
CA ASN A 231 -6.51 17.39 3.09
C ASN A 231 -7.68 17.37 4.08
N ALA A 232 -7.54 18.11 5.18
CA ALA A 232 -8.61 18.38 6.15
C ALA A 232 -9.29 17.10 6.71
N SER A 233 -8.53 16.08 7.06
CA SER A 233 -9.07 14.92 7.76
C SER A 233 -9.62 15.27 9.15
N PRO A 234 -10.45 14.41 9.74
CA PRO A 234 -10.87 14.57 11.12
C PRO A 234 -9.70 14.72 12.10
N GLY A 235 -8.62 13.95 11.92
CA GLY A 235 -7.41 14.07 12.73
C GLY A 235 -6.74 15.44 12.63
N TRP A 236 -6.71 16.05 11.45
CA TRP A 236 -6.19 17.40 11.28
C TRP A 236 -7.09 18.45 11.95
N SER A 237 -8.40 18.28 11.86
CA SER A 237 -9.35 19.22 12.45
C SER A 237 -9.22 19.31 13.97
N ILE A 238 -8.93 18.20 14.65
CA ILE A 238 -8.75 18.16 16.11
C ILE A 238 -7.31 18.36 16.58
N LEU A 239 -6.35 18.57 15.66
CA LEU A 239 -4.93 18.63 16.01
C LEU A 239 -4.60 19.76 16.98
N GLY A 240 -5.23 20.93 16.82
CA GLY A 240 -5.07 22.09 17.70
C GLY A 240 -5.49 21.79 19.14
N GLU A 241 -6.68 21.24 19.30
CA GLU A 241 -7.24 20.84 20.59
C GLU A 241 -6.42 19.73 21.24
N SER A 242 -6.02 18.72 20.45
CA SER A 242 -5.15 17.63 20.93
C SER A 242 -3.82 18.14 21.46
N LYS A 243 -3.19 19.14 20.79
CA LYS A 243 -1.96 19.76 21.28
C LYS A 243 -2.17 20.54 22.57
N MET A 244 -3.33 21.16 22.77
CA MET A 244 -3.66 21.84 24.03
C MET A 244 -3.78 20.83 25.18
N LEU A 245 -4.51 19.73 24.98
CA LEU A 245 -4.66 18.66 25.97
C LEU A 245 -3.32 18.01 26.37
N GLN A 246 -2.38 17.91 25.45
CA GLN A 246 -1.03 17.38 25.74
C GLN A 246 -0.14 18.35 26.51
N LYS A 247 -0.53 19.62 26.66
CA LYS A 247 0.25 20.64 27.39
C LYS A 247 -0.30 20.96 28.80
N LEU A 248 -1.54 20.58 29.06
CA LEU A 248 -2.19 20.70 30.34
C LEU A 248 -1.72 19.61 31.33
#